data_7bd40c79a72a1f70eb90ed935cec4150
#
_entry.id   7bd40c79a72a1f70eb90ed935cec4150
#
_cell.length_a   1.000
_cell.length_b   1.000
_cell.length_c   1.000
_cell.angle_alpha   90.00
_cell.angle_beta   90.00
_cell.angle_gamma   90.00
#
_symmetry.space_group_name_H-M   'P 1'
#
loop_
_entity.id
_entity.type
_entity.pdbx_description
1 polymer ?
#
loop_
_entity_poly.entity_id
_entity_poly.type
_entity_poly.pdbx_seq_one_letter_code
_entity_poly.pdbx_strand_id
1 'polypeptide(L)'
;MYNISDVDRNFVISTGMKRDDIRFFDARNDPFRLYGLMFENGRFCRMTNSAAKNVSDAVFRLNRNTAGGRVRFVTDSEYVAISAKMDNIGRMSHFSLTGSAGFDLLYSKDSNGDLLYKKAFVPPYDMKDGYESVIDFDSRKKRVVEINFPLYSDLISLNIGLCADCVLEKAPDYKIDKPVVYYGSSITQGACASSPGKTYQSIISVMLDCDYLNLGFSGSAKGEQAMADYIKNLEMSAFVLDYDYNALTIQDLTETHEKMFITIRKAQPDLPIVILSRPKCLLNEEDICRFNVIKKTYDNAVCFGDKNVYLLSGSYLMNDLTGNEGLVDDIHPTDVGFMSIARNLGNLLKEIILK
;
A
#
# COMPACT_ATOMS: atom_id res chain seq x y z
N MET A 1 29.35 17.47 15.92
CA MET A 1 28.80 16.40 15.07
C MET A 1 28.70 16.99 13.67
N TYR A 2 29.28 16.36 12.67
CA TYR A 2 29.31 16.86 11.29
C TYR A 2 27.94 16.60 10.65
N ASN A 3 27.30 17.61 10.10
CA ASN A 3 26.02 17.45 9.40
C ASN A 3 26.29 17.45 7.88
N ILE A 4 25.91 16.38 7.19
CA ILE A 4 26.14 16.24 5.76
C ILE A 4 25.46 17.35 4.94
N SER A 5 24.33 17.89 5.41
CA SER A 5 23.64 19.01 4.76
C SER A 5 24.43 20.31 4.73
N ASP A 6 25.45 20.46 5.60
CA ASP A 6 26.35 21.62 5.61
C ASP A 6 27.34 21.56 4.45
N VAL A 7 27.56 20.38 3.87
CA VAL A 7 28.50 20.12 2.79
C VAL A 7 27.82 19.86 1.45
N ASP A 8 26.77 19.06 1.47
CA ASP A 8 26.00 18.74 0.27
C ASP A 8 24.56 19.27 0.41
N ARG A 9 24.29 20.33 -0.35
CA ARG A 9 22.98 20.99 -0.38
C ARG A 9 21.83 20.11 -0.85
N ASN A 10 22.11 18.99 -1.55
CA ASN A 10 21.08 18.03 -1.96
C ASN A 10 20.45 17.29 -0.77
N PHE A 11 21.11 17.28 0.40
CA PHE A 11 20.56 16.73 1.63
C PHE A 11 19.82 17.76 2.50
N VAL A 12 19.71 19.01 2.06
CA VAL A 12 18.90 20.00 2.75
C VAL A 12 17.41 19.73 2.46
N ILE A 13 16.64 19.45 3.51
CA ILE A 13 15.18 19.32 3.40
C ILE A 13 14.59 20.71 3.60
N SER A 14 14.06 21.31 2.54
CA SER A 14 13.34 22.57 2.62
C SER A 14 11.91 22.32 3.09
N THR A 15 11.58 22.78 4.29
CA THR A 15 10.22 22.75 4.87
C THR A 15 9.48 24.08 4.75
N GLY A 16 10.15 25.10 4.24
CA GLY A 16 9.57 26.44 4.09
C GLY A 16 8.98 26.65 2.71
N MET A 17 7.65 26.67 2.58
CA MET A 17 6.98 27.08 1.37
C MET A 17 6.92 28.61 1.30
N LYS A 18 7.90 29.22 0.62
CA LYS A 18 7.89 30.65 0.31
C LYS A 18 7.38 30.84 -1.12
N ARG A 19 6.05 30.70 -1.30
CA ARG A 19 5.39 30.96 -2.60
C ARG A 19 4.14 31.82 -2.32
N ASP A 20 4.11 33.00 -2.89
CA ASP A 20 3.01 33.95 -2.72
C ASP A 20 1.76 33.55 -3.53
N ASP A 21 1.94 32.67 -4.52
CA ASP A 21 0.90 32.20 -5.45
C ASP A 21 0.26 30.84 -5.06
N ILE A 22 0.63 30.27 -3.91
CA ILE A 22 0.09 28.97 -3.51
C ILE A 22 -1.32 29.05 -2.97
N ARG A 23 -2.19 28.16 -3.44
CA ARG A 23 -3.54 27.94 -2.90
C ARG A 23 -3.67 26.50 -2.42
N PHE A 24 -4.13 26.32 -1.17
CA PHE A 24 -4.35 25.03 -0.54
C PHE A 24 -5.80 24.56 -0.66
N PHE A 25 -5.96 23.26 -0.93
CA PHE A 25 -7.23 22.57 -1.07
C PHE A 25 -7.23 21.32 -0.17
N ASP A 26 -8.32 21.06 0.54
CA ASP A 26 -8.48 19.83 1.29
C ASP A 26 -8.60 18.63 0.33
N ALA A 27 -7.74 17.63 0.49
CA ALA A 27 -7.68 16.45 -0.36
C ALA A 27 -8.94 15.56 -0.32
N ARG A 28 -9.88 15.83 0.61
CA ARG A 28 -11.17 15.12 0.73
C ARG A 28 -12.28 15.70 -0.15
N ASN A 29 -12.08 16.90 -0.65
CA ASN A 29 -13.10 17.63 -1.40
C ASN A 29 -12.91 17.45 -2.91
N ASP A 30 -14.01 17.55 -3.67
CA ASP A 30 -13.93 17.63 -5.12
C ASP A 30 -12.98 18.78 -5.56
N PRO A 31 -12.22 18.59 -6.64
CA PRO A 31 -12.24 17.47 -7.57
C PRO A 31 -11.24 16.35 -7.25
N PHE A 32 -10.65 16.32 -6.06
CA PHE A 32 -9.75 15.27 -5.64
C PHE A 32 -10.49 13.94 -5.47
N ARG A 33 -9.86 12.85 -5.90
CA ARG A 33 -10.39 11.50 -5.73
C ARG A 33 -9.53 10.74 -4.73
N LEU A 34 -10.12 10.42 -3.60
CA LEU A 34 -9.50 9.62 -2.55
C LEU A 34 -9.75 8.13 -2.79
N TYR A 35 -8.71 7.31 -2.74
CA TYR A 35 -8.75 5.86 -2.90
C TYR A 35 -8.09 5.15 -1.72
N GLY A 36 -8.55 3.93 -1.44
CA GLY A 36 -7.98 3.06 -0.42
C GLY A 36 -8.22 3.51 1.03
N LEU A 37 -8.88 4.63 1.25
CA LEU A 37 -9.16 5.20 2.56
C LEU A 37 -10.59 5.74 2.65
N MET A 38 -11.08 5.79 3.87
CA MET A 38 -12.26 6.55 4.28
C MET A 38 -11.89 7.57 5.35
N PHE A 39 -12.79 8.49 5.65
CA PHE A 39 -12.61 9.48 6.71
C PHE A 39 -13.70 9.29 7.78
N GLU A 40 -13.30 8.93 8.99
CA GLU A 40 -14.22 8.64 10.09
C GLU A 40 -13.65 9.18 11.40
N ASN A 41 -14.50 9.81 12.21
CA ASN A 41 -14.13 10.38 13.50
C ASN A 41 -12.91 11.32 13.46
N GLY A 42 -12.82 12.18 12.42
CA GLY A 42 -11.75 13.16 12.27
C GLY A 42 -10.39 12.60 11.82
N ARG A 43 -10.34 11.37 11.28
CA ARG A 43 -9.11 10.70 10.84
C ARG A 43 -9.33 9.90 9.57
N PHE A 44 -8.27 9.74 8.79
CA PHE A 44 -8.25 8.75 7.72
C PHE A 44 -8.12 7.34 8.30
N CYS A 45 -8.77 6.36 7.69
CA CYS A 45 -8.69 4.94 8.07
C CYS A 45 -8.93 4.04 6.85
N ARG A 46 -8.48 2.79 6.93
CA ARG A 46 -8.53 1.82 5.82
C ARG A 46 -9.82 1.00 5.78
N MET A 47 -10.46 0.86 6.93
CA MET A 47 -11.76 0.21 7.09
C MET A 47 -12.54 0.92 8.20
N THR A 48 -13.85 0.66 8.33
CA THR A 48 -14.65 1.30 9.39
C THR A 48 -14.10 1.00 10.77
N ASN A 49 -14.11 2.00 11.66
CA ASN A 49 -13.60 1.84 13.02
C ASN A 49 -14.33 0.75 13.80
N SER A 50 -15.64 0.59 13.55
CA SER A 50 -16.44 -0.47 14.18
C SER A 50 -15.99 -1.86 13.73
N ALA A 51 -15.75 -2.07 12.43
CA ALA A 51 -15.27 -3.35 11.93
C ALA A 51 -13.86 -3.64 12.46
N ALA A 52 -12.94 -2.64 12.41
CA ALA A 52 -11.58 -2.79 12.93
C ALA A 52 -11.57 -3.18 14.42
N LYS A 53 -12.42 -2.52 15.24
CA LYS A 53 -12.56 -2.83 16.67
C LYS A 53 -13.11 -4.23 16.93
N ASN A 54 -14.03 -4.68 16.08
CA ASN A 54 -14.58 -6.02 16.17
C ASN A 54 -13.56 -7.13 15.87
N VAL A 55 -12.53 -6.82 15.04
CA VAL A 55 -11.42 -7.74 14.78
C VAL A 55 -10.49 -7.82 16.00
N SER A 56 -9.86 -6.69 16.37
CA SER A 56 -9.01 -6.60 17.57
C SER A 56 -8.61 -5.16 17.87
N ASP A 57 -8.15 -4.91 19.10
CA ASP A 57 -7.58 -3.60 19.48
C ASP A 57 -6.34 -3.23 18.68
N ALA A 58 -5.54 -4.22 18.27
CA ALA A 58 -4.35 -4.00 17.45
C ALA A 58 -4.72 -3.60 16.01
N VAL A 59 -5.67 -4.30 15.39
CA VAL A 59 -6.21 -3.92 14.08
C VAL A 59 -6.85 -2.54 14.14
N PHE A 60 -7.61 -2.22 15.17
CA PHE A 60 -8.22 -0.89 15.35
C PHE A 60 -7.17 0.23 15.43
N ARG A 61 -6.04 0.01 16.13
CA ARG A 61 -4.94 0.99 16.17
C ARG A 61 -4.29 1.13 14.80
N LEU A 62 -3.91 0.03 14.15
CA LEU A 62 -3.23 0.02 12.86
C LEU A 62 -4.13 0.47 11.71
N ASN A 63 -5.45 0.40 11.85
CA ASN A 63 -6.42 0.88 10.86
C ASN A 63 -6.25 2.36 10.51
N ARG A 64 -5.68 3.16 11.41
CA ARG A 64 -5.42 4.59 11.25
C ARG A 64 -4.15 4.89 10.45
N ASN A 65 -3.24 3.91 10.32
CA ASN A 65 -2.12 4.04 9.40
C ASN A 65 -2.65 4.03 7.96
N THR A 66 -2.20 4.97 7.15
CA THR A 66 -2.81 5.26 5.85
C THR A 66 -2.24 4.45 4.68
N ALA A 67 -1.65 3.27 4.97
CA ALA A 67 -1.09 2.38 3.95
C ALA A 67 -2.08 2.09 2.83
N GLY A 68 -1.66 2.31 1.58
CA GLY A 68 -2.51 2.15 0.40
C GLY A 68 -3.44 3.33 0.11
N GLY A 69 -3.44 4.37 0.96
CA GLY A 69 -4.16 5.61 0.68
C GLY A 69 -3.55 6.35 -0.51
N ARG A 70 -4.41 6.88 -1.39
CA ARG A 70 -4.00 7.65 -2.56
C ARG A 70 -5.00 8.76 -2.84
N VAL A 71 -4.50 9.89 -3.35
CA VAL A 71 -5.34 10.96 -3.89
C VAL A 71 -4.94 11.24 -5.33
N ARG A 72 -5.92 11.30 -6.23
CA ARG A 72 -5.73 11.56 -7.67
C ARG A 72 -6.47 12.82 -8.11
N PHE A 73 -5.84 13.58 -8.99
CA PHE A 73 -6.41 14.80 -9.60
C PHE A 73 -5.66 15.12 -10.90
N VAL A 74 -6.21 16.06 -11.68
CA VAL A 74 -5.56 16.61 -12.87
C VAL A 74 -5.21 18.06 -12.64
N THR A 75 -3.98 18.44 -12.97
CA THR A 75 -3.53 19.84 -12.87
C THR A 75 -2.48 20.16 -13.93
N ASP A 76 -2.32 21.44 -14.23
CA ASP A 76 -1.22 22.00 -14.99
C ASP A 76 -0.26 22.83 -14.10
N SER A 77 -0.44 22.78 -12.79
CA SER A 77 0.45 23.49 -11.85
C SER A 77 1.92 23.12 -12.06
N GLU A 78 2.80 24.12 -11.97
CA GLU A 78 4.26 23.94 -12.08
C GLU A 78 4.87 23.28 -10.83
N TYR A 79 4.09 23.13 -9.78
CA TYR A 79 4.46 22.42 -8.57
C TYR A 79 3.23 21.79 -7.90
N VAL A 80 3.50 20.81 -7.07
CA VAL A 80 2.54 20.26 -6.12
C VAL A 80 3.14 20.32 -4.73
N ALA A 81 2.44 20.95 -3.80
CA ALA A 81 2.81 20.99 -2.41
C ALA A 81 1.84 20.18 -1.56
N ILE A 82 2.29 19.76 -0.40
CA ILE A 82 1.47 19.17 0.66
C ILE A 82 1.61 19.97 1.96
N SER A 83 0.51 20.08 2.71
CA SER A 83 0.51 20.45 4.12
C SER A 83 -0.27 19.37 4.87
N ALA A 84 0.44 18.53 5.61
CA ALA A 84 -0.10 17.37 6.29
C ALA A 84 -0.08 17.55 7.80
N LYS A 85 -1.22 17.29 8.47
CA LYS A 85 -1.29 17.14 9.92
C LYS A 85 -1.38 15.67 10.27
N MET A 86 -0.45 15.22 11.07
CA MET A 86 -0.24 13.80 11.37
C MET A 86 -0.23 13.55 12.89
N ASP A 87 -0.41 12.29 13.25
CA ASP A 87 -0.33 11.78 14.62
C ASP A 87 0.32 10.39 14.57
N ASN A 88 0.85 9.91 15.70
CA ASN A 88 1.48 8.58 15.77
C ASN A 88 2.49 8.32 14.65
N ILE A 89 3.52 9.17 14.55
CA ILE A 89 4.56 9.07 13.53
C ILE A 89 5.36 7.78 13.71
N GLY A 90 5.27 6.87 12.75
CA GLY A 90 6.01 5.61 12.75
C GLY A 90 7.51 5.82 12.52
N ARG A 91 8.34 5.49 13.52
CA ARG A 91 9.81 5.54 13.42
C ARG A 91 10.40 4.20 13.82
N MET A 92 11.14 3.61 12.90
CA MET A 92 11.82 2.32 13.07
C MET A 92 13.20 2.40 12.42
N SER A 93 14.22 1.84 13.07
CA SER A 93 15.62 2.00 12.63
C SER A 93 15.91 1.41 11.25
N HIS A 94 15.18 0.37 10.85
CA HIS A 94 15.35 -0.34 9.57
C HIS A 94 14.32 0.10 8.51
N PHE A 95 13.50 1.12 8.79
CA PHE A 95 12.48 1.62 7.89
C PHE A 95 12.67 3.12 7.65
N SER A 96 12.86 3.52 6.39
CA SER A 96 13.03 4.94 6.05
C SER A 96 11.83 5.77 6.46
N LEU A 97 12.08 7.00 6.95
CA LEU A 97 11.02 7.93 7.33
C LEU A 97 10.17 8.35 6.12
N THR A 98 10.76 8.35 4.91
CA THR A 98 10.05 8.59 3.64
C THR A 98 9.00 7.53 3.33
N GLY A 99 9.18 6.29 3.78
CA GLY A 99 8.19 5.23 3.67
C GLY A 99 7.19 5.24 4.82
N SER A 100 7.68 5.31 6.06
CA SER A 100 6.82 5.19 7.24
C SER A 100 5.92 6.41 7.47
N ALA A 101 6.39 7.62 7.11
CA ALA A 101 5.70 8.90 7.38
C ALA A 101 5.70 9.88 6.19
N GLY A 102 6.39 9.54 5.10
CA GLY A 102 6.40 10.36 3.88
C GLY A 102 5.24 10.08 2.95
N PHE A 103 5.00 11.04 2.08
CA PHE A 103 4.17 10.87 0.89
C PHE A 103 5.08 10.76 -0.32
N ASP A 104 4.57 10.25 -1.44
CA ASP A 104 5.26 10.37 -2.72
C ASP A 104 4.30 10.74 -3.85
N LEU A 105 4.87 11.20 -4.95
CA LEU A 105 4.13 11.70 -6.08
C LEU A 105 4.47 10.92 -7.33
N LEU A 106 3.42 10.45 -8.00
CA LEU A 106 3.44 9.93 -9.34
C LEU A 106 2.71 10.92 -10.26
N TYR A 107 3.08 10.93 -11.54
CA TYR A 107 2.43 11.79 -12.53
C TYR A 107 2.42 11.13 -13.91
N SER A 108 1.46 11.48 -14.76
CA SER A 108 1.51 11.18 -16.19
C SER A 108 2.21 12.29 -16.97
N LYS A 109 2.81 11.96 -18.12
CA LYS A 109 3.37 12.97 -19.01
C LYS A 109 2.29 13.79 -19.74
N ASP A 110 1.09 13.25 -19.80
CA ASP A 110 -0.11 13.87 -20.38
C ASP A 110 -1.34 13.44 -19.56
N SER A 111 -2.52 13.92 -19.93
CA SER A 111 -3.77 13.66 -19.18
C SER A 111 -4.29 12.20 -19.25
N ASN A 112 -3.69 11.35 -20.08
CA ASN A 112 -4.16 9.97 -20.31
C ASN A 112 -3.04 8.93 -20.26
N GLY A 113 -1.79 9.35 -19.93
CA GLY A 113 -0.61 8.49 -19.94
C GLY A 113 -0.41 7.68 -18.68
N ASP A 114 0.49 6.70 -18.77
CA ASP A 114 0.91 5.88 -17.64
C ASP A 114 1.57 6.75 -16.54
N LEU A 115 1.32 6.39 -15.28
CA LEU A 115 1.90 7.07 -14.15
C LEU A 115 3.38 6.72 -14.01
N LEU A 116 4.19 7.75 -13.78
CA LEU A 116 5.61 7.67 -13.52
C LEU A 116 5.92 8.20 -12.13
N TYR A 117 6.79 7.54 -11.42
CA TYR A 117 7.29 8.03 -10.13
C TYR A 117 8.10 9.32 -10.34
N LYS A 118 7.75 10.38 -9.60
CA LYS A 118 8.48 11.66 -9.63
C LYS A 118 9.46 11.77 -8.46
N LYS A 119 8.91 11.79 -7.23
CA LYS A 119 9.72 12.06 -6.04
C LYS A 119 8.92 11.82 -4.75
N ALA A 120 9.61 11.56 -3.64
CA ALA A 120 9.02 11.60 -2.32
C ALA A 120 8.95 13.05 -1.77
N PHE A 121 7.89 13.38 -1.04
CA PHE A 121 7.82 14.52 -0.14
C PHE A 121 8.55 14.10 1.15
N VAL A 122 9.80 14.51 1.27
CA VAL A 122 10.68 14.06 2.36
C VAL A 122 10.30 14.73 3.67
N PRO A 123 9.87 13.97 4.70
CA PRO A 123 9.54 14.54 6.00
C PRO A 123 10.80 14.97 6.76
N PRO A 124 10.77 16.07 7.53
CA PRO A 124 11.84 16.41 8.46
C PRO A 124 12.07 15.30 9.48
N TYR A 125 13.33 15.01 9.79
CA TYR A 125 13.67 13.93 10.71
C TYR A 125 13.03 14.09 12.11
N ASP A 126 12.93 15.33 12.58
CA ASP A 126 12.43 15.72 13.90
C ASP A 126 10.97 16.18 13.91
N MET A 127 10.24 16.00 12.79
CA MET A 127 8.81 16.36 12.73
C MET A 127 8.01 15.69 13.85
N LYS A 128 7.01 16.41 14.39
CA LYS A 128 6.20 15.91 15.52
C LYS A 128 4.74 15.65 15.15
N ASP A 129 4.13 16.53 14.40
CA ASP A 129 2.69 16.57 14.14
C ASP A 129 2.32 16.80 12.67
N GLY A 130 3.30 16.62 11.78
CA GLY A 130 3.14 16.78 10.34
C GLY A 130 4.19 17.68 9.73
N TYR A 131 4.04 17.98 8.42
CA TYR A 131 5.00 18.79 7.69
C TYR A 131 4.41 19.35 6.41
N GLU A 132 5.13 20.30 5.85
CA GLU A 132 4.91 20.85 4.53
C GLU A 132 6.07 20.48 3.63
N SER A 133 5.79 20.23 2.34
CA SER A 133 6.80 19.94 1.35
C SER A 133 6.29 20.27 -0.04
N VAL A 134 7.20 20.49 -0.99
CA VAL A 134 6.86 20.84 -2.37
C VAL A 134 7.72 20.07 -3.36
N ILE A 135 7.10 19.67 -4.47
CA ILE A 135 7.74 19.04 -5.62
C ILE A 135 7.48 19.90 -6.85
N ASP A 136 8.53 20.36 -7.49
CA ASP A 136 8.47 21.17 -8.72
C ASP A 136 8.42 20.27 -9.96
N PHE A 137 7.73 20.79 -10.99
CA PHE A 137 7.78 20.29 -12.35
C PHE A 137 8.58 21.28 -13.24
N ASP A 138 9.15 20.74 -14.30
CA ASP A 138 10.00 21.52 -15.22
C ASP A 138 9.18 22.40 -16.20
N SER A 139 7.86 22.23 -16.22
CA SER A 139 6.97 22.96 -17.12
C SER A 139 5.53 22.90 -16.67
N ARG A 140 4.77 23.92 -17.06
CA ARG A 140 3.31 23.99 -16.90
C ARG A 140 2.64 23.16 -17.99
N LYS A 141 2.21 21.92 -17.65
CA LYS A 141 1.50 21.00 -18.54
C LYS A 141 0.42 20.26 -17.78
N LYS A 142 -0.73 20.08 -18.42
CA LYS A 142 -1.83 19.29 -17.84
C LYS A 142 -1.42 17.83 -17.71
N ARG A 143 -1.56 17.27 -16.50
CA ARG A 143 -1.17 15.90 -16.13
C ARG A 143 -2.07 15.32 -15.06
N VAL A 144 -2.21 14.01 -15.04
CA VAL A 144 -2.72 13.30 -13.88
C VAL A 144 -1.63 13.30 -12.82
N VAL A 145 -2.00 13.56 -11.58
CA VAL A 145 -1.14 13.45 -10.40
C VAL A 145 -1.77 12.45 -9.44
N GLU A 146 -0.94 11.59 -8.88
CA GLU A 146 -1.30 10.70 -7.79
C GLU A 146 -0.33 10.90 -6.64
N ILE A 147 -0.84 11.09 -5.43
CA ILE A 147 -0.06 11.19 -4.19
C ILE A 147 -0.39 9.99 -3.33
N ASN A 148 0.60 9.15 -3.03
CA ASN A 148 0.48 8.03 -2.11
C ASN A 148 0.74 8.47 -0.69
N PHE A 149 0.00 7.89 0.26
CA PHE A 149 -0.02 8.25 1.67
C PHE A 149 0.94 7.40 2.51
N PRO A 150 1.37 7.90 3.69
CA PRO A 150 2.28 7.21 4.60
C PRO A 150 1.84 5.80 4.97
N LEU A 151 2.82 4.90 5.11
CA LEU A 151 2.54 3.47 5.36
C LEU A 151 2.31 3.15 6.86
N TYR A 152 2.96 3.91 7.78
CA TYR A 152 2.98 3.60 9.20
C TYR A 152 2.73 4.81 10.09
N SER A 153 2.01 5.79 9.60
CA SER A 153 1.64 6.99 10.38
C SER A 153 0.16 7.30 10.22
N ASP A 154 -0.42 7.91 11.24
CA ASP A 154 -1.82 8.35 11.23
C ASP A 154 -1.90 9.74 10.60
N LEU A 155 -2.93 9.96 9.79
CA LEU A 155 -3.17 11.23 9.12
C LEU A 155 -4.49 11.86 9.61
N ILE A 156 -4.42 13.11 10.01
CA ILE A 156 -5.58 13.91 10.46
C ILE A 156 -6.12 14.73 9.28
N SER A 157 -5.23 15.42 8.56
CA SER A 157 -5.61 16.19 7.37
C SER A 157 -4.48 16.25 6.35
N LEU A 158 -4.86 16.37 5.10
CA LEU A 158 -3.96 16.63 3.98
C LEU A 158 -4.55 17.75 3.14
N ASN A 159 -3.78 18.84 3.01
CA ASN A 159 -4.07 19.89 2.06
C ASN A 159 -3.06 19.83 0.91
N ILE A 160 -3.54 19.96 -0.31
CA ILE A 160 -2.75 19.96 -1.54
C ILE A 160 -2.61 21.41 -2.01
N GLY A 161 -1.37 21.88 -2.12
CA GLY A 161 -1.04 23.23 -2.57
C GLY A 161 -0.69 23.24 -4.07
N LEU A 162 -1.33 24.12 -4.81
CA LEU A 162 -1.13 24.32 -6.25
C LEU A 162 -1.00 25.82 -6.54
N CYS A 163 -0.50 26.20 -7.72
CA CYS A 163 -0.49 27.59 -8.13
C CYS A 163 -1.92 28.12 -8.28
N ALA A 164 -2.16 29.37 -7.91
CA ALA A 164 -3.51 29.94 -7.76
C ALA A 164 -4.32 29.98 -9.06
N ASP A 165 -3.65 30.04 -10.22
CA ASP A 165 -4.24 30.16 -11.55
C ASP A 165 -4.18 28.87 -12.37
N CYS A 166 -3.81 27.74 -11.73
CA CYS A 166 -3.73 26.45 -12.44
C CYS A 166 -5.10 25.83 -12.68
N VAL A 167 -5.12 24.95 -13.67
CA VAL A 167 -6.23 24.01 -13.87
C VAL A 167 -6.24 23.00 -12.73
N LEU A 168 -7.42 22.72 -12.18
CA LEU A 168 -7.66 21.65 -11.24
C LEU A 168 -8.94 20.92 -11.63
N GLU A 169 -8.81 19.65 -12.00
CA GLU A 169 -9.92 18.81 -12.48
C GLU A 169 -9.88 17.43 -11.85
N LYS A 170 -10.99 16.72 -11.93
CA LYS A 170 -11.12 15.32 -11.51
C LYS A 170 -10.25 14.41 -12.40
N ALA A 171 -9.48 13.53 -11.78
CA ALA A 171 -8.74 12.51 -12.52
C ALA A 171 -9.69 11.45 -13.14
N PRO A 172 -9.30 10.81 -14.26
CA PRO A 172 -9.95 9.60 -14.73
C PRO A 172 -9.98 8.52 -13.64
N ASP A 173 -11.01 7.68 -13.66
CA ASP A 173 -11.04 6.46 -12.84
C ASP A 173 -9.95 5.49 -13.27
N TYR A 174 -9.58 4.56 -12.40
CA TYR A 174 -8.78 3.42 -12.81
C TYR A 174 -9.54 2.59 -13.86
N LYS A 175 -8.80 1.97 -14.79
CA LYS A 175 -9.40 1.05 -15.78
C LYS A 175 -10.06 -0.15 -15.11
N ILE A 176 -9.45 -0.63 -14.02
CA ILE A 176 -10.02 -1.66 -13.15
C ILE A 176 -10.45 -0.93 -11.87
N ASP A 177 -11.71 -0.55 -11.82
CA ASP A 177 -12.31 0.28 -10.76
C ASP A 177 -12.65 -0.50 -9.49
N LYS A 178 -12.97 -1.81 -9.61
CA LYS A 178 -13.12 -2.67 -8.45
C LYS A 178 -11.74 -2.99 -7.90
N PRO A 179 -11.48 -2.67 -6.61
CA PRO A 179 -10.13 -2.83 -6.06
C PRO A 179 -9.66 -4.28 -6.01
N VAL A 180 -8.37 -4.49 -6.18
CA VAL A 180 -7.70 -5.69 -5.67
C VAL A 180 -7.55 -5.53 -4.16
N VAL A 181 -8.12 -6.44 -3.38
CA VAL A 181 -8.04 -6.40 -1.92
C VAL A 181 -6.89 -7.27 -1.44
N TYR A 182 -5.98 -6.69 -0.67
CA TYR A 182 -4.82 -7.37 -0.07
C TYR A 182 -5.00 -7.45 1.43
N TYR A 183 -5.03 -8.66 1.98
CA TYR A 183 -5.05 -8.88 3.44
C TYR A 183 -3.78 -9.61 3.87
N GLY A 184 -3.05 -9.02 4.81
CA GLY A 184 -1.81 -9.64 5.24
C GLY A 184 -1.04 -8.93 6.35
N SER A 185 0.24 -9.23 6.38
CA SER A 185 1.18 -8.88 7.43
C SER A 185 1.73 -7.43 7.33
N SER A 186 2.84 -7.18 8.02
CA SER A 186 3.66 -5.98 7.87
C SER A 186 4.16 -5.78 6.44
N ILE A 187 4.42 -6.87 5.71
CA ILE A 187 4.84 -6.84 4.31
C ILE A 187 3.70 -6.28 3.44
N THR A 188 2.49 -6.76 3.64
CA THR A 188 1.29 -6.22 2.97
C THR A 188 1.04 -4.77 3.37
N GLN A 189 1.27 -4.38 4.64
CA GLN A 189 1.18 -2.98 5.06
C GLN A 189 2.26 -2.10 4.37
N GLY A 190 3.38 -2.67 3.94
CA GLY A 190 4.44 -2.00 3.20
C GLY A 190 5.68 -1.67 4.03
N ALA A 191 5.93 -2.44 5.13
CA ALA A 191 7.11 -2.23 5.97
C ALA A 191 8.41 -2.29 5.15
N CYS A 192 9.27 -1.31 5.39
CA CYS A 192 10.61 -1.14 4.80
C CYS A 192 10.66 -0.72 3.33
N ALA A 193 9.51 -0.45 2.67
CA ALA A 193 9.51 0.27 1.41
C ALA A 193 10.09 1.69 1.61
N SER A 194 10.98 2.14 0.75
CA SER A 194 11.64 3.45 0.90
C SER A 194 10.68 4.63 0.70
N SER A 195 9.52 4.42 0.05
CA SER A 195 8.41 5.36 -0.04
C SER A 195 7.11 4.61 -0.36
N PRO A 196 5.91 5.20 -0.13
CA PRO A 196 4.63 4.50 -0.29
C PRO A 196 4.39 3.90 -1.67
N GLY A 197 4.77 4.61 -2.74
CA GLY A 197 4.62 4.16 -4.13
C GLY A 197 5.52 2.98 -4.53
N LYS A 198 6.37 2.51 -3.62
CA LYS A 198 7.29 1.38 -3.86
C LYS A 198 6.85 0.08 -3.19
N THR A 199 5.68 0.05 -2.58
CA THR A 199 5.06 -1.20 -2.13
C THR A 199 4.59 -2.01 -3.34
N TYR A 200 4.55 -3.34 -3.22
CA TYR A 200 4.15 -4.20 -4.35
C TYR A 200 2.73 -3.88 -4.85
N GLN A 201 1.81 -3.50 -3.98
CA GLN A 201 0.45 -3.12 -4.38
C GLN A 201 0.43 -1.84 -5.24
N SER A 202 1.19 -0.82 -4.82
CA SER A 202 1.28 0.43 -5.59
C SER A 202 1.93 0.22 -6.96
N ILE A 203 2.99 -0.60 -7.01
CA ILE A 203 3.64 -0.96 -8.28
C ILE A 203 2.66 -1.70 -9.19
N ILE A 204 1.91 -2.69 -8.66
CA ILE A 204 0.89 -3.44 -9.42
C ILE A 204 -0.24 -2.50 -9.89
N SER A 205 -0.69 -1.58 -9.03
CA SER A 205 -1.71 -0.58 -9.39
C SER A 205 -1.28 0.25 -10.60
N VAL A 206 -0.03 0.70 -10.64
CA VAL A 206 0.54 1.41 -11.81
C VAL A 206 0.64 0.49 -13.02
N MET A 207 1.11 -0.75 -12.86
CA MET A 207 1.27 -1.71 -13.95
C MET A 207 -0.06 -2.07 -14.65
N LEU A 208 -1.15 -2.15 -13.91
CA LEU A 208 -2.45 -2.63 -14.38
C LEU A 208 -3.49 -1.52 -14.52
N ASP A 209 -3.19 -0.30 -14.10
CA ASP A 209 -4.16 0.79 -13.93
C ASP A 209 -5.39 0.30 -13.14
N CYS A 210 -5.14 -0.23 -11.93
CA CYS A 210 -6.15 -0.83 -11.07
C CYS A 210 -6.19 -0.18 -9.68
N ASP A 211 -7.42 -0.03 -9.14
CA ASP A 211 -7.60 0.35 -7.73
C ASP A 211 -7.19 -0.79 -6.80
N TYR A 212 -6.82 -0.48 -5.57
CA TYR A 212 -6.53 -1.47 -4.55
C TYR A 212 -6.89 -1.01 -3.14
N LEU A 213 -7.17 -1.98 -2.26
CA LEU A 213 -7.37 -1.78 -0.82
C LEU A 213 -6.31 -2.57 -0.04
N ASN A 214 -5.55 -1.85 0.79
CA ASN A 214 -4.51 -2.44 1.62
C ASN A 214 -5.06 -2.73 3.03
N LEU A 215 -5.32 -3.99 3.33
CA LEU A 215 -5.68 -4.50 4.66
C LEU A 215 -4.51 -5.27 5.29
N GLY A 216 -3.28 -4.77 5.11
CA GLY A 216 -2.10 -5.22 5.83
C GLY A 216 -2.07 -4.66 7.25
N PHE A 217 -1.93 -5.53 8.25
CA PHE A 217 -1.87 -5.14 9.66
C PHE A 217 -0.67 -5.79 10.33
N SER A 218 0.40 -5.01 10.46
CA SER A 218 1.69 -5.43 11.02
C SER A 218 1.54 -6.23 12.32
N GLY A 219 1.98 -7.49 12.33
CA GLY A 219 1.89 -8.38 13.51
C GLY A 219 0.46 -8.74 13.93
N SER A 220 -0.59 -8.29 13.22
CA SER A 220 -1.96 -8.31 13.72
C SER A 220 -3.02 -8.88 12.77
N ALA A 221 -2.66 -9.20 11.52
CA ALA A 221 -3.51 -9.96 10.60
C ALA A 221 -3.35 -11.46 10.89
N LYS A 222 -4.31 -12.08 11.55
CA LYS A 222 -4.21 -13.47 12.07
C LYS A 222 -5.27 -14.41 11.50
N GLY A 223 -5.95 -14.00 10.41
CA GLY A 223 -7.03 -14.80 9.81
C GLY A 223 -8.29 -14.84 10.66
N GLU A 224 -8.55 -13.78 11.44
CA GLU A 224 -9.70 -13.70 12.33
C GLU A 224 -11.02 -13.80 11.56
N GLN A 225 -12.00 -14.53 12.12
CA GLN A 225 -13.32 -14.69 11.50
C GLN A 225 -14.00 -13.34 11.24
N ALA A 226 -13.88 -12.39 12.18
CA ALA A 226 -14.45 -11.05 12.03
C ALA A 226 -13.85 -10.29 10.83
N MET A 227 -12.56 -10.50 10.53
CA MET A 227 -11.92 -9.93 9.33
C MET A 227 -12.42 -10.63 8.06
N ALA A 228 -12.52 -11.95 8.06
CA ALA A 228 -13.10 -12.70 6.94
C ALA A 228 -14.53 -12.26 6.64
N ASP A 229 -15.34 -12.04 7.71
CA ASP A 229 -16.71 -11.54 7.59
C ASP A 229 -16.82 -10.10 7.07
N TYR A 230 -15.81 -9.26 7.33
CA TYR A 230 -15.70 -7.94 6.72
C TYR A 230 -15.33 -8.04 5.24
N ILE A 231 -14.25 -8.77 4.91
CA ILE A 231 -13.71 -8.86 3.55
C ILE A 231 -14.71 -9.51 2.59
N LYS A 232 -15.43 -10.54 2.99
CA LYS A 232 -16.40 -11.24 2.11
C LYS A 232 -17.49 -10.36 1.53
N ASN A 233 -17.76 -9.19 2.16
CA ASN A 233 -18.78 -8.24 1.75
C ASN A 233 -18.22 -7.07 0.90
N LEU A 234 -16.90 -7.01 0.67
CA LEU A 234 -16.30 -5.98 -0.17
C LEU A 234 -16.51 -6.29 -1.65
N GLU A 235 -16.80 -5.27 -2.44
CA GLU A 235 -16.67 -5.38 -3.89
C GLU A 235 -15.19 -5.40 -4.26
N MET A 236 -14.74 -6.39 -5.03
CA MET A 236 -13.35 -6.52 -5.41
C MET A 236 -13.19 -7.27 -6.74
N SER A 237 -12.10 -6.99 -7.47
CA SER A 237 -11.72 -7.69 -8.70
C SER A 237 -10.90 -8.94 -8.46
N ALA A 238 -10.13 -8.97 -7.37
CA ALA A 238 -9.40 -10.12 -6.86
C ALA A 238 -9.12 -9.96 -5.37
N PHE A 239 -8.89 -11.08 -4.69
CA PHE A 239 -8.46 -11.11 -3.28
C PHE A 239 -7.08 -11.77 -3.17
N VAL A 240 -6.15 -11.12 -2.45
CA VAL A 240 -4.81 -11.62 -2.16
C VAL A 240 -4.69 -11.91 -0.68
N LEU A 241 -4.44 -13.17 -0.32
CA LEU A 241 -4.33 -13.67 1.05
C LEU A 241 -2.86 -13.89 1.41
N ASP A 242 -2.31 -13.05 2.32
CA ASP A 242 -0.86 -12.93 2.60
C ASP A 242 -0.55 -12.69 4.09
N TYR A 243 -1.14 -13.47 5.01
CA TYR A 243 -0.92 -13.22 6.44
C TYR A 243 -0.02 -14.25 7.16
N ASP A 244 0.60 -15.16 6.43
CA ASP A 244 1.44 -16.24 6.96
C ASP A 244 2.40 -15.78 8.09
N TYR A 245 3.15 -14.68 7.89
CA TYR A 245 4.08 -14.18 8.90
C TYR A 245 3.45 -13.81 10.25
N ASN A 246 2.16 -13.50 10.29
CA ASN A 246 1.49 -13.04 11.49
C ASN A 246 0.81 -14.15 12.30
N ALA A 247 0.60 -15.33 11.71
CA ALA A 247 0.17 -16.49 12.46
C ALA A 247 1.30 -16.91 13.42
N LEU A 248 1.06 -16.88 14.73
CA LEU A 248 2.12 -17.06 15.74
C LEU A 248 2.75 -18.45 15.67
N THR A 249 1.93 -19.46 15.37
CA THR A 249 2.35 -20.86 15.26
C THR A 249 1.83 -21.49 13.97
N ILE A 250 2.39 -22.64 13.59
CA ILE A 250 1.85 -23.48 12.50
C ILE A 250 0.43 -23.92 12.81
N GLN A 251 0.12 -24.15 14.08
CA GLN A 251 -1.22 -24.53 14.53
C GLN A 251 -2.23 -23.40 14.28
N ASP A 252 -1.90 -22.14 14.65
CA ASP A 252 -2.75 -20.97 14.39
C ASP A 252 -3.04 -20.81 12.90
N LEU A 253 -1.99 -20.98 12.05
CA LEU A 253 -2.14 -20.93 10.60
C LEU A 253 -3.07 -22.04 10.09
N THR A 254 -2.91 -23.26 10.61
CA THR A 254 -3.74 -24.42 10.25
C THR A 254 -5.22 -24.20 10.62
N GLU A 255 -5.48 -23.58 11.76
CA GLU A 255 -6.83 -23.35 12.25
C GLU A 255 -7.57 -22.21 11.54
N THR A 256 -6.84 -21.26 10.96
CA THR A 256 -7.43 -20.02 10.43
C THR A 256 -7.40 -19.92 8.91
N HIS A 257 -6.36 -20.42 8.24
CA HIS A 257 -6.10 -20.14 6.83
C HIS A 257 -7.21 -20.65 5.90
N GLU A 258 -7.54 -21.94 5.98
CA GLU A 258 -8.59 -22.52 5.15
C GLU A 258 -9.99 -21.99 5.52
N LYS A 259 -10.25 -21.73 6.79
CA LYS A 259 -11.53 -21.15 7.24
C LYS A 259 -11.76 -19.76 6.63
N MET A 260 -10.72 -18.91 6.61
CA MET A 260 -10.80 -17.59 6.00
C MET A 260 -11.07 -17.70 4.49
N PHE A 261 -10.30 -18.54 3.79
CA PHE A 261 -10.50 -18.81 2.36
C PHE A 261 -11.95 -19.27 2.08
N ILE A 262 -12.45 -20.28 2.79
CA ILE A 262 -13.80 -20.83 2.62
C ILE A 262 -14.87 -19.75 2.89
N THR A 263 -14.70 -18.93 3.92
CA THR A 263 -15.66 -17.87 4.26
C THR A 263 -15.82 -16.88 3.10
N ILE A 264 -14.72 -16.46 2.49
CA ILE A 264 -14.72 -15.52 1.35
C ILE A 264 -15.24 -16.23 0.10
N ARG A 265 -14.76 -17.42 -0.22
CA ARG A 265 -15.18 -18.19 -1.40
C ARG A 265 -16.68 -18.49 -1.41
N LYS A 266 -17.29 -18.83 -0.26
CA LYS A 266 -18.73 -19.06 -0.17
C LYS A 266 -19.56 -17.82 -0.47
N ALA A 267 -19.09 -16.64 -0.10
CA ALA A 267 -19.78 -15.38 -0.36
C ALA A 267 -19.54 -14.87 -1.79
N GLN A 268 -18.38 -15.18 -2.35
CA GLN A 268 -17.95 -14.73 -3.69
C GLN A 268 -17.43 -15.93 -4.51
N PRO A 269 -18.33 -16.73 -5.10
CA PRO A 269 -17.97 -18.01 -5.75
C PRO A 269 -17.01 -17.88 -6.93
N ASP A 270 -17.10 -16.79 -7.69
CA ASP A 270 -16.33 -16.57 -8.92
C ASP A 270 -15.11 -15.67 -8.75
N LEU A 271 -14.91 -15.12 -7.53
CA LEU A 271 -13.81 -14.19 -7.27
C LEU A 271 -12.45 -14.88 -7.45
N PRO A 272 -11.52 -14.31 -8.23
CA PRO A 272 -10.12 -14.74 -8.21
C PRO A 272 -9.51 -14.57 -6.81
N ILE A 273 -9.02 -15.66 -6.21
CA ILE A 273 -8.31 -15.62 -4.92
C ILE A 273 -6.89 -16.10 -5.13
N VAL A 274 -5.92 -15.24 -4.82
CA VAL A 274 -4.49 -15.55 -4.88
C VAL A 274 -3.99 -15.76 -3.47
N ILE A 275 -3.47 -16.94 -3.21
CA ILE A 275 -2.88 -17.32 -1.92
C ILE A 275 -1.37 -17.17 -2.03
N LEU A 276 -0.76 -16.43 -1.10
CA LEU A 276 0.68 -16.25 -1.02
C LEU A 276 1.25 -16.96 0.19
N SER A 277 2.46 -17.50 0.08
CA SER A 277 3.28 -17.82 1.24
C SER A 277 4.33 -16.74 1.44
N ARG A 278 4.98 -16.75 2.62
CA ARG A 278 5.96 -15.72 2.99
C ARG A 278 7.05 -15.53 1.91
N PRO A 279 7.25 -14.29 1.42
CA PRO A 279 8.20 -14.00 0.34
C PRO A 279 9.65 -14.13 0.87
N LYS A 280 10.29 -15.25 0.52
CA LYS A 280 11.63 -15.60 0.97
C LYS A 280 12.29 -16.56 -0.01
N CYS A 281 13.57 -16.32 -0.39
CA CYS A 281 14.31 -17.20 -1.29
C CYS A 281 14.79 -18.47 -0.58
N LEU A 282 15.38 -18.31 0.60
CA LEU A 282 15.98 -19.40 1.37
C LEU A 282 15.01 -19.84 2.47
N LEU A 283 14.37 -20.99 2.28
CA LEU A 283 13.39 -21.54 3.21
C LEU A 283 14.06 -22.45 4.23
N ASN A 284 13.70 -22.32 5.51
CA ASN A 284 14.03 -23.27 6.56
C ASN A 284 12.89 -24.31 6.74
N GLU A 285 13.07 -25.26 7.66
CA GLU A 285 12.07 -26.32 7.92
C GLU A 285 10.71 -25.79 8.36
N GLU A 286 10.69 -24.74 9.18
CA GLU A 286 9.42 -24.10 9.59
C GLU A 286 8.73 -23.45 8.40
N ASP A 287 9.45 -22.73 7.54
CA ASP A 287 8.90 -22.11 6.33
C ASP A 287 8.25 -23.15 5.40
N ILE A 288 8.90 -24.33 5.27
CA ILE A 288 8.37 -25.46 4.49
C ILE A 288 7.09 -26.01 5.13
N CYS A 289 7.08 -26.22 6.46
CA CYS A 289 5.88 -26.69 7.17
C CYS A 289 4.70 -25.73 7.01
N ARG A 290 4.94 -24.44 7.13
CA ARG A 290 3.91 -23.39 6.95
C ARG A 290 3.42 -23.34 5.50
N PHE A 291 4.31 -23.41 4.53
CA PHE A 291 3.93 -23.51 3.12
C PHE A 291 3.02 -24.72 2.86
N ASN A 292 3.28 -25.88 3.48
CA ASN A 292 2.43 -27.05 3.34
C ASN A 292 1.01 -26.85 3.87
N VAL A 293 0.84 -26.06 4.95
CA VAL A 293 -0.50 -25.67 5.44
C VAL A 293 -1.22 -24.81 4.40
N ILE A 294 -0.55 -23.81 3.87
CA ILE A 294 -1.09 -22.91 2.84
C ILE A 294 -1.44 -23.68 1.57
N LYS A 295 -0.51 -24.53 1.11
CA LYS A 295 -0.70 -25.38 -0.06
C LYS A 295 -1.89 -26.32 0.11
N LYS A 296 -2.12 -26.85 1.32
CA LYS A 296 -3.28 -27.71 1.59
C LYS A 296 -4.60 -26.98 1.37
N THR A 297 -4.71 -25.68 1.75
CA THR A 297 -5.89 -24.86 1.43
C THR A 297 -6.13 -24.79 -0.08
N TYR A 298 -5.08 -24.53 -0.84
CA TYR A 298 -5.14 -24.50 -2.30
C TYR A 298 -5.53 -25.88 -2.90
N ASP A 299 -4.85 -26.95 -2.47
CA ASP A 299 -5.10 -28.30 -2.99
C ASP A 299 -6.56 -28.75 -2.72
N ASN A 300 -7.09 -28.45 -1.51
CA ASN A 300 -8.47 -28.72 -1.17
C ASN A 300 -9.44 -27.95 -2.07
N ALA A 301 -9.20 -26.65 -2.29
CA ALA A 301 -10.05 -25.84 -3.17
C ALA A 301 -10.09 -26.42 -4.59
N VAL A 302 -8.93 -26.76 -5.17
CA VAL A 302 -8.83 -27.36 -6.50
C VAL A 302 -9.53 -28.73 -6.52
N CYS A 303 -9.36 -29.56 -5.50
CA CYS A 303 -10.02 -30.87 -5.39
C CYS A 303 -11.56 -30.73 -5.37
N PHE A 304 -12.09 -29.66 -4.77
CA PHE A 304 -13.52 -29.35 -4.78
C PHE A 304 -13.98 -28.61 -6.06
N GLY A 305 -13.12 -28.48 -7.06
CA GLY A 305 -13.44 -27.95 -8.39
C GLY A 305 -13.33 -26.43 -8.53
N ASP A 306 -12.71 -25.73 -7.57
CA ASP A 306 -12.44 -24.30 -7.68
C ASP A 306 -11.45 -24.02 -8.81
N LYS A 307 -11.87 -23.19 -9.77
CA LYS A 307 -11.04 -22.81 -10.95
C LYS A 307 -10.45 -21.41 -10.84
N ASN A 308 -10.82 -20.67 -9.78
CA ASN A 308 -10.43 -19.28 -9.58
C ASN A 308 -9.56 -19.11 -8.33
N VAL A 309 -8.90 -20.18 -7.88
CA VAL A 309 -7.89 -20.16 -6.82
C VAL A 309 -6.49 -20.30 -7.41
N TYR A 310 -5.54 -19.52 -6.92
CA TYR A 310 -4.16 -19.48 -7.39
C TYR A 310 -3.21 -19.50 -6.21
N LEU A 311 -2.06 -20.16 -6.34
CA LEU A 311 -1.02 -20.22 -5.31
C LEU A 311 0.31 -19.71 -5.86
N LEU A 312 0.91 -18.74 -5.19
CA LEU A 312 2.28 -18.31 -5.43
C LEU A 312 3.12 -18.56 -4.18
N SER A 313 4.17 -19.37 -4.32
CA SER A 313 5.13 -19.57 -3.23
C SER A 313 5.99 -18.33 -3.03
N GLY A 314 6.45 -18.12 -1.79
CA GLY A 314 7.35 -17.01 -1.48
C GLY A 314 8.66 -17.05 -2.28
N SER A 315 9.20 -18.25 -2.54
CA SER A 315 10.37 -18.42 -3.40
C SER A 315 10.09 -18.02 -4.86
N TYR A 316 8.88 -18.25 -5.37
CA TYR A 316 8.50 -17.76 -6.68
C TYR A 316 8.31 -16.24 -6.71
N LEU A 317 7.74 -15.65 -5.65
CA LEU A 317 7.59 -14.20 -5.54
C LEU A 317 8.95 -13.46 -5.54
N MET A 318 10.01 -14.15 -5.09
CA MET A 318 11.37 -13.61 -4.97
C MET A 318 12.35 -14.21 -6.00
N ASN A 319 11.87 -14.86 -7.06
CA ASN A 319 12.70 -15.61 -8.01
C ASN A 319 13.64 -14.75 -8.88
N ASP A 320 13.45 -13.44 -8.91
CA ASP A 320 14.38 -12.50 -9.53
C ASP A 320 15.67 -12.31 -8.70
N LEU A 321 15.74 -12.88 -7.50
CA LEU A 321 16.81 -12.74 -6.52
C LEU A 321 17.50 -14.08 -6.26
N THR A 322 18.78 -14.03 -5.91
CA THR A 322 19.58 -15.25 -5.66
C THR A 322 19.63 -15.66 -4.19
N GLY A 323 19.27 -14.74 -3.30
CA GLY A 323 19.26 -14.94 -1.85
C GLY A 323 18.33 -13.96 -1.15
N ASN A 324 18.67 -13.58 0.07
CA ASN A 324 17.83 -12.67 0.87
C ASN A 324 18.22 -11.19 0.70
N GLU A 325 18.93 -10.79 -0.36
CA GLU A 325 19.31 -9.41 -0.66
C GLU A 325 18.10 -8.48 -0.89
N GLY A 326 16.95 -9.05 -1.17
CA GLY A 326 15.67 -8.34 -1.26
C GLY A 326 15.00 -8.06 0.09
N LEU A 327 15.59 -8.50 1.22
CA LEU A 327 15.04 -8.35 2.57
C LEU A 327 16.01 -7.52 3.43
N VAL A 328 15.48 -6.69 4.33
CA VAL A 328 16.30 -5.86 5.21
C VAL A 328 16.69 -6.59 6.50
N ASP A 329 15.84 -7.50 6.98
CA ASP A 329 15.97 -8.19 8.28
C ASP A 329 15.53 -9.67 8.21
N ASP A 330 15.71 -10.31 7.05
CA ASP A 330 15.26 -11.68 6.73
C ASP A 330 13.73 -11.87 6.65
N ILE A 331 12.94 -10.79 6.81
CA ILE A 331 11.46 -10.80 6.78
C ILE A 331 10.92 -9.72 5.83
N HIS A 332 11.31 -8.45 6.05
CA HIS A 332 10.70 -7.31 5.39
C HIS A 332 11.40 -6.95 4.08
N PRO A 333 10.67 -6.91 2.96
CA PRO A 333 11.24 -6.56 1.67
C PRO A 333 11.78 -5.13 1.63
N THR A 334 12.91 -4.96 0.96
CA THR A 334 13.38 -3.68 0.44
C THR A 334 12.63 -3.33 -0.85
N ASP A 335 12.92 -2.17 -1.46
CA ASP A 335 12.33 -1.82 -2.77
C ASP A 335 12.62 -2.90 -3.83
N VAL A 336 13.77 -3.57 -3.76
CA VAL A 336 14.12 -4.67 -4.68
C VAL A 336 13.21 -5.87 -4.47
N GLY A 337 12.99 -6.26 -3.21
CA GLY A 337 12.07 -7.35 -2.86
C GLY A 337 10.63 -7.02 -3.26
N PHE A 338 10.15 -5.81 -2.97
CA PHE A 338 8.81 -5.37 -3.40
C PHE A 338 8.64 -5.36 -4.91
N MET A 339 9.67 -4.99 -5.68
CA MET A 339 9.63 -5.03 -7.14
C MET A 339 9.54 -6.48 -7.66
N SER A 340 10.28 -7.43 -7.06
CA SER A 340 10.20 -8.85 -7.42
C SER A 340 8.79 -9.39 -7.14
N ILE A 341 8.24 -9.16 -5.95
CA ILE A 341 6.87 -9.54 -5.60
C ILE A 341 5.87 -8.93 -6.60
N ALA A 342 6.00 -7.63 -6.90
CA ALA A 342 5.08 -6.93 -7.78
C ALA A 342 5.09 -7.49 -9.21
N ARG A 343 6.26 -7.84 -9.76
CA ARG A 343 6.36 -8.45 -11.10
C ARG A 343 5.67 -9.80 -11.15
N ASN A 344 5.99 -10.68 -10.21
CA ASN A 344 5.49 -12.05 -10.23
C ASN A 344 3.98 -12.13 -9.92
N LEU A 345 3.52 -11.43 -8.89
CA LEU A 345 2.09 -11.34 -8.57
C LEU A 345 1.32 -10.52 -9.60
N GLY A 346 1.87 -9.40 -10.06
CA GLY A 346 1.24 -8.52 -11.05
C GLY A 346 1.03 -9.21 -12.40
N ASN A 347 1.96 -10.05 -12.85
CA ASN A 347 1.79 -10.85 -14.07
C ASN A 347 0.61 -11.82 -13.92
N LEU A 348 0.49 -12.52 -12.80
CA LEU A 348 -0.67 -13.39 -12.54
C LEU A 348 -1.97 -12.59 -12.48
N LEU A 349 -2.00 -11.47 -11.72
CA LEU A 349 -3.20 -10.62 -11.62
C LEU A 349 -3.63 -10.09 -12.99
N LYS A 350 -2.68 -9.71 -13.84
CA LYS A 350 -2.95 -9.29 -15.22
C LYS A 350 -3.69 -10.37 -16.01
N GLU A 351 -3.24 -11.61 -15.89
CA GLU A 351 -3.84 -12.76 -16.59
C GLU A 351 -5.25 -13.10 -16.10
N ILE A 352 -5.54 -12.89 -14.81
CA ILE A 352 -6.80 -13.32 -14.21
C ILE A 352 -7.86 -12.22 -14.15
N ILE A 353 -7.47 -10.95 -14.14
CA ILE A 353 -8.41 -9.82 -14.05
C ILE A 353 -8.76 -9.24 -15.43
N LEU A 354 -7.83 -9.29 -16.40
CA LEU A 354 -8.03 -8.73 -17.75
C LEU A 354 -8.56 -9.76 -18.78
N LYS A 355 -9.09 -10.88 -18.30
CA LYS A 355 -9.71 -11.91 -19.18
C LYS A 355 -11.06 -11.43 -19.74
#